data_eda0f30bed253a0ef2d220d4e6060ab1
#
_entry.id   eda0f30bed253a0ef2d220d4e6060ab1
#
_cell.length_a   1.000
_cell.length_b   1.000
_cell.length_c   1.000
_cell.angle_alpha   90.00
_cell.angle_beta   90.00
_cell.angle_gamma   90.00
#
_symmetry.space_group_name_H-M   'P 1'
#
loop_
_entity.id
_entity.type
_entity.pdbx_description
1 polymer ?
#
loop_
_entity_poly.entity_id
_entity_poly.type
_entity_poly.pdbx_seq_one_letter_code
_entity_poly.pdbx_strand_id
1 'polypeptide(L)'
;MATKLKPVDAVVVGVGLSGSILAKELAEAGLSVVGLERGRWRDTHPDFGMPHAHDELRYVKRHELMQDLSRETLTFRNKAAETALPMRQLGSFRPGEGVGGAAVHWGGLTWRFLPWDFETRTRTLARYGKDHWPVECTSQDWGVTYDELEPHFDRFEHLYGISGKAGNLKGKIIPGGNPFEGPRSREYPNPPLKTSYAGSLFKAAAEKLGYQPFPTPTGALSRPYTNEYGASINACVYCGYCQFFGCEMGAKASPQTAVLPNLMKQKNFELRTLANVVKVNLDSAKKRAVSVTYIDSRGREFEQPAELVLLTSYVFNNVRLMLLSGIGKPYDPAANTGVIGRNYAYQTPSSVTLFFEDKVFNQFMAAGGMGVTIDEFNGDNFDHAGLGFIGGGFLQAATSGSRPIEVRPVPRGTPRWGGEWKRAVAHYFNRSFGIAIQGACQSYRANHLDLDPTYRDAYGLPLLRMTFDRPENEHKMSVWLTNKAAEIAKAIGPSKMNVTPRTEKYTIVPYQSTHNTGGAVMGADPATSAVNKYLQSWDVPNVFVVGASAFPQNGGYNPTGTVGALTFQALAAMKTRYLKKPGPLA
;
A
#
# COMPACT_ATOMS: atom_id res chain seq x y z
N MET A 1 36.98 2.47 4.23
CA MET A 1 36.65 1.07 3.87
C MET A 1 35.58 0.58 4.83
N ALA A 2 34.57 -0.12 4.32
CA ALA A 2 33.49 -0.68 5.13
C ALA A 2 34.03 -1.74 6.11
N THR A 3 33.54 -1.74 7.35
CA THR A 3 33.86 -2.77 8.33
C THR A 3 33.10 -4.05 8.00
N LYS A 4 33.83 -5.13 7.71
CA LYS A 4 33.22 -6.42 7.39
C LYS A 4 32.79 -7.15 8.67
N LEU A 5 31.55 -7.61 8.69
CA LEU A 5 30.93 -8.29 9.82
C LEU A 5 30.92 -9.81 9.64
N LYS A 6 30.51 -10.54 10.68
CA LYS A 6 30.34 -12.00 10.60
C LYS A 6 29.25 -12.38 9.62
N PRO A 7 29.43 -13.42 8.79
CA PRO A 7 28.37 -13.90 7.89
C PRO A 7 27.13 -14.36 8.63
N VAL A 8 25.98 -14.23 7.96
CA VAL A 8 24.66 -14.76 8.40
C VAL A 8 23.99 -15.49 7.24
N ASP A 9 22.97 -16.31 7.53
CA ASP A 9 22.23 -17.02 6.50
C ASP A 9 21.34 -16.06 5.70
N ALA A 10 20.68 -15.10 6.37
CA ALA A 10 19.79 -14.17 5.70
C ALA A 10 19.91 -12.73 6.23
N VAL A 11 19.85 -11.77 5.30
CA VAL A 11 19.69 -10.34 5.61
C VAL A 11 18.32 -9.87 5.09
N VAL A 12 17.54 -9.23 5.96
CA VAL A 12 16.26 -8.58 5.63
C VAL A 12 16.48 -7.06 5.61
N VAL A 13 16.34 -6.45 4.45
CA VAL A 13 16.50 -5.01 4.24
C VAL A 13 15.15 -4.32 4.37
N GLY A 14 14.93 -3.64 5.49
CA GLY A 14 13.66 -3.04 5.89
C GLY A 14 12.80 -3.99 6.74
N VAL A 15 12.56 -3.63 8.02
CA VAL A 15 11.79 -4.44 8.97
C VAL A 15 10.38 -3.85 9.12
N GLY A 16 9.71 -3.69 7.96
CA GLY A 16 8.30 -3.34 7.85
C GLY A 16 7.38 -4.58 7.90
N LEU A 17 6.18 -4.47 7.31
CA LEU A 17 5.18 -5.55 7.30
C LEU A 17 5.74 -6.85 6.73
N SER A 18 6.25 -6.85 5.51
CA SER A 18 6.81 -8.06 4.86
C SER A 18 8.10 -8.52 5.53
N GLY A 19 9.01 -7.58 5.82
CA GLY A 19 10.32 -7.92 6.39
C GLY A 19 10.22 -8.56 7.77
N SER A 20 9.33 -8.11 8.63
CA SER A 20 9.12 -8.71 9.96
C SER A 20 8.57 -10.14 9.89
N ILE A 21 7.62 -10.41 8.97
CA ILE A 21 7.09 -11.75 8.72
C ILE A 21 8.21 -12.68 8.24
N LEU A 22 8.96 -12.27 7.21
CA LEU A 22 10.04 -13.07 6.66
C LEU A 22 11.15 -13.34 7.68
N ALA A 23 11.57 -12.31 8.43
CA ALA A 23 12.58 -12.45 9.48
C ALA A 23 12.14 -13.46 10.55
N LYS A 24 10.88 -13.36 11.03
CA LYS A 24 10.32 -14.28 12.04
C LYS A 24 10.30 -15.71 11.55
N GLU A 25 9.78 -15.93 10.38
CA GLU A 25 9.60 -17.26 9.81
C GLU A 25 10.92 -17.95 9.40
N LEU A 26 11.91 -17.18 8.93
CA LEU A 26 13.23 -17.70 8.60
C LEU A 26 14.04 -17.99 9.86
N ALA A 27 13.97 -17.14 10.88
CA ALA A 27 14.59 -17.41 12.18
C ALA A 27 14.01 -18.67 12.82
N GLU A 28 12.69 -18.86 12.78
CA GLU A 28 12.00 -20.07 13.26
C GLU A 28 12.39 -21.32 12.46
N ALA A 29 12.73 -21.18 11.18
CA ALA A 29 13.28 -22.25 10.37
C ALA A 29 14.76 -22.57 10.67
N GLY A 30 15.36 -21.90 11.66
CA GLY A 30 16.71 -22.15 12.15
C GLY A 30 17.81 -21.31 11.51
N LEU A 31 17.48 -20.36 10.61
CA LEU A 31 18.48 -19.50 9.99
C LEU A 31 18.94 -18.40 10.95
N SER A 32 20.23 -18.03 10.87
CA SER A 32 20.72 -16.78 11.45
C SER A 32 20.28 -15.60 10.59
N VAL A 33 19.47 -14.69 11.16
CA VAL A 33 18.82 -13.60 10.42
C VAL A 33 19.21 -12.25 11.00
N VAL A 34 19.63 -11.32 10.13
CA VAL A 34 19.84 -9.91 10.49
C VAL A 34 18.78 -9.04 9.78
N GLY A 35 18.02 -8.29 10.55
CA GLY A 35 17.13 -7.24 10.05
C GLY A 35 17.84 -5.89 10.08
N LEU A 36 17.95 -5.23 8.93
CA LEU A 36 18.53 -3.90 8.79
C LEU A 36 17.39 -2.89 8.53
N GLU A 37 17.17 -2.00 9.49
CA GLU A 37 16.11 -0.97 9.39
C GLU A 37 16.75 0.43 9.43
N ARG A 38 16.40 1.24 8.44
CA ARG A 38 16.92 2.62 8.31
C ARG A 38 16.48 3.52 9.45
N GLY A 39 15.24 3.40 9.89
CA GLY A 39 14.69 4.18 10.97
C GLY A 39 14.95 3.59 12.35
N ARG A 40 14.43 4.22 13.36
CA ARG A 40 14.59 3.80 14.76
C ARG A 40 13.56 2.75 15.18
N TRP A 41 13.82 2.09 16.31
CA TRP A 41 12.81 1.31 17.03
C TRP A 41 11.65 2.20 17.48
N ARG A 42 10.45 1.62 17.49
CA ARG A 42 9.25 2.30 17.98
C ARG A 42 8.36 1.31 18.72
N ASP A 43 7.99 1.69 19.92
CA ASP A 43 7.09 0.93 20.78
C ASP A 43 5.69 1.54 20.83
N THR A 44 4.69 0.70 21.13
CA THR A 44 3.33 1.16 21.41
C THR A 44 3.35 2.20 22.54
N HIS A 45 4.16 1.97 23.58
CA HIS A 45 4.46 2.92 24.64
C HIS A 45 5.99 3.06 24.78
N PRO A 46 6.55 4.28 24.83
CA PRO A 46 5.84 5.58 24.81
C PRO A 46 5.62 6.16 23.39
N ASP A 47 6.15 5.54 22.33
CA ASP A 47 6.26 6.21 21.01
C ASP A 47 4.92 6.54 20.37
N PHE A 48 3.88 5.72 20.56
CA PHE A 48 2.55 5.94 19.97
C PHE A 48 1.59 6.64 20.94
N GLY A 49 1.93 6.69 22.23
CA GLY A 49 1.16 7.38 23.24
C GLY A 49 1.07 8.87 22.95
N MET A 50 -0.08 9.44 23.22
CA MET A 50 -0.31 10.87 23.14
C MET A 50 -0.48 11.43 24.55
N PRO A 51 0.60 11.87 25.19
CA PRO A 51 0.59 12.23 26.62
C PRO A 51 -0.37 13.38 26.95
N HIS A 52 -0.88 14.09 25.96
CA HIS A 52 -1.80 15.21 26.13
C HIS A 52 -3.11 15.02 25.34
N ALA A 53 -3.69 13.84 25.46
CA ALA A 53 -5.05 13.54 25.00
C ALA A 53 -5.35 14.02 23.57
N HIS A 54 -4.62 13.48 22.57
CA HIS A 54 -4.88 13.75 21.17
C HIS A 54 -4.87 15.25 20.80
N ASP A 55 -3.89 15.98 21.31
CA ASP A 55 -3.70 17.40 21.01
C ASP A 55 -3.47 17.61 19.51
N GLU A 56 -4.52 18.00 18.80
CA GLU A 56 -4.51 18.28 17.38
C GLU A 56 -3.58 19.44 17.01
N LEU A 57 -3.42 20.43 17.86
CA LEU A 57 -2.51 21.57 17.62
C LEU A 57 -1.06 21.11 17.55
N ARG A 58 -0.73 20.10 18.34
CA ARG A 58 0.60 19.49 18.37
C ARG A 58 0.75 18.33 17.39
N TYR A 59 -0.30 17.53 17.18
CA TYR A 59 -0.24 16.25 16.49
C TYR A 59 -1.28 16.12 15.40
N VAL A 60 -1.37 17.08 14.48
CA VAL A 60 -2.21 16.94 13.28
C VAL A 60 -1.84 15.68 12.49
N LYS A 61 -0.52 15.40 12.40
CA LYS A 61 0.07 14.19 11.83
C LYS A 61 1.38 13.90 12.53
N ARG A 62 1.65 12.63 12.77
CA ARG A 62 2.92 12.19 13.37
C ARG A 62 4.00 12.07 12.28
N HIS A 63 4.54 13.23 11.87
CA HIS A 63 5.57 13.31 10.81
C HIS A 63 6.82 12.48 11.13
N GLU A 64 7.15 12.31 12.40
CA GLU A 64 8.28 11.50 12.86
C GLU A 64 8.14 10.00 12.60
N LEU A 65 6.95 9.54 12.20
CA LEU A 65 6.71 8.16 11.74
C LEU A 65 6.98 7.98 10.24
N MET A 66 7.30 9.07 9.54
CA MET A 66 7.44 9.12 8.09
C MET A 66 8.89 9.41 7.70
N GLN A 67 9.20 9.15 6.44
CA GLN A 67 10.54 9.35 5.87
C GLN A 67 11.07 10.77 6.12
N ASP A 68 12.32 10.84 6.60
CA ASP A 68 13.05 12.10 6.75
C ASP A 68 13.61 12.57 5.40
N LEU A 69 12.95 13.54 4.79
CA LEU A 69 13.30 14.08 3.48
C LEU A 69 14.61 14.90 3.49
N SER A 70 15.15 15.25 4.67
CA SER A 70 16.46 15.92 4.75
C SER A 70 17.62 14.98 4.43
N ARG A 71 17.43 13.69 4.62
CA ARG A 71 18.45 12.65 4.34
C ARG A 71 18.32 12.06 2.95
N GLU A 72 17.11 11.71 2.58
CA GLU A 72 16.77 11.09 1.30
C GLU A 72 15.39 11.54 0.86
N THR A 73 15.28 11.91 -0.41
CA THR A 73 14.02 12.20 -1.09
C THR A 73 14.03 11.55 -2.46
N LEU A 74 13.07 11.87 -3.30
CA LEU A 74 13.06 11.53 -4.72
C LEU A 74 12.89 12.79 -5.56
N THR A 75 13.24 12.71 -6.83
CA THR A 75 12.92 13.74 -7.80
C THR A 75 11.67 13.34 -8.59
N PHE A 76 10.91 14.32 -9.02
CA PHE A 76 9.65 14.12 -9.73
C PHE A 76 9.54 14.98 -10.99
N ARG A 77 8.96 14.38 -12.03
CA ARG A 77 8.50 15.04 -13.26
C ARG A 77 7.28 14.29 -13.83
N ASN A 78 6.42 14.96 -14.59
CA ASN A 78 5.31 14.29 -15.25
C ASN A 78 5.72 13.59 -16.55
N LYS A 79 6.65 14.17 -17.31
CA LYS A 79 7.08 13.65 -18.62
C LYS A 79 8.60 13.63 -18.72
N ALA A 80 9.13 12.73 -19.55
CA ALA A 80 10.57 12.59 -19.75
C ALA A 80 11.27 13.88 -20.26
N ALA A 81 10.55 14.72 -21.00
CA ALA A 81 11.07 16.00 -21.50
C ALA A 81 11.12 17.12 -20.44
N GLU A 82 10.53 16.91 -19.26
CA GLU A 82 10.53 17.90 -18.18
C GLU A 82 11.72 17.71 -17.25
N THR A 83 12.18 18.80 -16.62
CA THR A 83 13.18 18.75 -15.55
C THR A 83 12.56 18.15 -14.29
N ALA A 84 13.18 17.10 -13.75
CA ALA A 84 12.78 16.55 -12.46
C ALA A 84 13.32 17.43 -11.32
N LEU A 85 12.49 17.66 -10.30
CA LEU A 85 12.87 18.45 -9.13
C LEU A 85 12.70 17.62 -7.84
N PRO A 86 13.57 17.82 -6.83
CA PRO A 86 13.46 17.13 -5.55
C PRO A 86 12.15 17.45 -4.83
N MET A 87 11.50 16.41 -4.31
CA MET A 87 10.37 16.54 -3.40
C MET A 87 10.86 17.12 -2.08
N ARG A 88 10.35 18.30 -1.70
CA ARG A 88 10.80 19.05 -0.52
C ARG A 88 9.87 18.95 0.69
N GLN A 89 8.75 18.26 0.53
CA GLN A 89 7.77 18.02 1.59
C GLN A 89 7.06 16.69 1.36
N LEU A 90 6.54 16.08 2.40
CA LEU A 90 5.67 14.92 2.30
C LEU A 90 4.37 15.32 1.61
N GLY A 91 4.25 14.99 0.32
CA GLY A 91 3.17 15.38 -0.57
C GLY A 91 2.14 14.27 -0.77
N SER A 92 1.97 13.83 -2.02
CA SER A 92 0.92 12.89 -2.43
C SER A 92 1.02 11.50 -1.79
N PHE A 93 2.17 11.10 -1.29
CA PHE A 93 2.40 9.87 -0.54
C PHE A 93 3.31 10.12 0.67
N ARG A 94 3.28 9.21 1.66
CA ARG A 94 4.01 9.34 2.92
C ARG A 94 4.62 8.00 3.32
N PRO A 95 5.82 7.68 2.83
CA PRO A 95 6.51 6.45 3.22
C PRO A 95 6.77 6.42 4.72
N GLY A 96 6.60 5.26 5.35
CA GLY A 96 6.94 5.06 6.75
C GLY A 96 8.44 4.91 6.94
N GLU A 97 8.95 5.34 8.09
CA GLU A 97 10.32 5.14 8.52
C GLU A 97 10.37 4.64 9.96
N GLY A 98 11.16 3.61 10.19
CA GLY A 98 11.29 2.92 11.47
C GLY A 98 10.79 1.49 11.44
N VAL A 99 11.12 0.75 12.48
CA VAL A 99 10.68 -0.63 12.64
C VAL A 99 9.16 -0.71 12.58
N GLY A 100 8.63 -1.62 11.75
CA GLY A 100 7.21 -1.71 11.43
C GLY A 100 6.80 -0.97 10.15
N GLY A 101 7.63 -0.06 9.65
CA GLY A 101 7.41 0.65 8.38
C GLY A 101 6.09 1.41 8.32
N ALA A 102 5.51 1.52 7.12
CA ALA A 102 4.26 2.23 6.91
C ALA A 102 3.04 1.61 7.65
N ALA A 103 3.10 0.32 8.04
CA ALA A 103 2.04 -0.33 8.81
C ALA A 103 1.87 0.27 10.22
N VAL A 104 2.83 1.04 10.72
CA VAL A 104 2.70 1.77 11.97
C VAL A 104 1.65 2.87 11.86
N HIS A 105 1.64 3.62 10.75
CA HIS A 105 0.78 4.80 10.57
C HIS A 105 -0.30 4.66 9.50
N TRP A 106 -0.53 3.44 8.97
CA TRP A 106 -1.54 3.20 7.96
C TRP A 106 -2.98 3.33 8.49
N GLY A 107 -3.94 3.45 7.58
CA GLY A 107 -5.36 3.53 7.92
C GLY A 107 -6.00 2.19 8.31
N GLY A 108 -5.33 1.07 8.08
CA GLY A 108 -5.83 -0.26 8.42
C GLY A 108 -6.65 -0.96 7.34
N LEU A 109 -7.03 -0.29 6.25
CA LEU A 109 -7.80 -0.93 5.18
C LEU A 109 -6.98 -2.05 4.53
N THR A 110 -7.60 -3.22 4.39
CA THR A 110 -6.94 -4.38 3.79
C THR A 110 -7.93 -5.20 2.97
N TRP A 111 -7.54 -5.49 1.75
CA TRP A 111 -8.37 -6.15 0.74
C TRP A 111 -7.62 -7.34 0.14
N ARG A 112 -8.38 -8.32 -0.34
CA ARG A 112 -7.92 -9.26 -1.34
C ARG A 112 -8.19 -8.63 -2.70
N PHE A 113 -7.20 -8.53 -3.57
CA PHE A 113 -7.45 -8.13 -4.95
C PHE A 113 -8.39 -9.12 -5.63
N LEU A 114 -9.15 -8.64 -6.59
CA LEU A 114 -10.09 -9.48 -7.35
C LEU A 114 -9.34 -10.51 -8.21
N PRO A 115 -9.95 -11.65 -8.53
CA PRO A 115 -9.35 -12.59 -9.49
C PRO A 115 -8.95 -11.95 -10.82
N TRP A 116 -9.70 -10.94 -11.27
CA TRP A 116 -9.39 -10.16 -12.47
C TRP A 116 -8.05 -9.41 -12.38
N ASP A 117 -7.71 -8.86 -11.23
CA ASP A 117 -6.50 -8.06 -11.05
C ASP A 117 -5.22 -8.84 -11.39
N PHE A 118 -5.21 -10.16 -11.14
CA PHE A 118 -4.06 -11.04 -11.42
C PHE A 118 -3.92 -11.44 -12.88
N GLU A 119 -5.01 -11.34 -13.65
CA GLU A 119 -5.13 -11.76 -15.05
C GLU A 119 -5.73 -10.63 -15.92
N THR A 120 -5.46 -9.38 -15.54
CA THR A 120 -6.07 -8.17 -16.12
C THR A 120 -5.98 -8.15 -17.64
N ARG A 121 -4.79 -8.44 -18.19
CA ARG A 121 -4.58 -8.41 -19.64
C ARG A 121 -5.33 -9.53 -20.35
N THR A 122 -5.13 -10.75 -19.92
CA THR A 122 -5.79 -11.92 -20.54
C THR A 122 -7.30 -11.78 -20.53
N ARG A 123 -7.88 -11.45 -19.37
CA ARG A 123 -9.35 -11.33 -19.21
C ARG A 123 -9.92 -10.16 -20.00
N THR A 124 -9.27 -9.01 -19.99
CA THR A 124 -9.72 -7.84 -20.76
C THR A 124 -9.68 -8.10 -22.26
N LEU A 125 -8.59 -8.68 -22.78
CA LEU A 125 -8.47 -9.02 -24.20
C LEU A 125 -9.48 -10.08 -24.62
N ALA A 126 -9.75 -11.07 -23.79
CA ALA A 126 -10.73 -12.12 -24.05
C ALA A 126 -12.17 -11.56 -24.09
N ARG A 127 -12.51 -10.62 -23.20
CA ARG A 127 -13.87 -10.08 -23.08
C ARG A 127 -14.18 -8.97 -24.08
N TYR A 128 -13.21 -8.08 -24.35
CA TYR A 128 -13.44 -6.85 -25.12
C TYR A 128 -12.58 -6.70 -26.38
N GLY A 129 -11.61 -7.56 -26.59
CA GLY A 129 -10.70 -7.50 -27.74
C GLY A 129 -9.56 -6.49 -27.58
N LYS A 130 -8.69 -6.45 -28.60
CA LYS A 130 -7.45 -5.64 -28.56
C LYS A 130 -7.70 -4.14 -28.59
N ASP A 131 -8.75 -3.69 -29.27
CA ASP A 131 -9.06 -2.27 -29.44
C ASP A 131 -9.52 -1.62 -28.14
N HIS A 132 -9.91 -2.42 -27.16
CA HIS A 132 -10.30 -1.95 -25.83
C HIS A 132 -9.10 -1.76 -24.88
N TRP A 133 -7.92 -2.31 -25.24
CA TRP A 133 -6.71 -2.18 -24.43
C TRP A 133 -6.15 -0.75 -24.55
N PRO A 134 -5.88 -0.04 -23.42
CA PRO A 134 -5.43 1.35 -23.50
C PRO A 134 -4.09 1.50 -24.24
N VAL A 135 -3.97 2.57 -25.03
CA VAL A 135 -2.75 2.86 -25.80
C VAL A 135 -1.55 3.01 -24.86
N GLU A 136 -0.41 2.45 -25.25
CA GLU A 136 0.85 2.45 -24.47
C GLU A 136 0.74 1.79 -23.08
N CYS A 137 -0.36 1.08 -22.80
CA CYS A 137 -0.53 0.32 -21.57
C CYS A 137 0.39 -0.90 -21.56
N THR A 138 1.21 -0.99 -20.50
CA THR A 138 2.18 -2.07 -20.29
C THR A 138 1.80 -2.98 -19.12
N SER A 139 0.57 -2.85 -18.59
CA SER A 139 0.02 -3.78 -17.61
C SER A 139 0.07 -5.20 -18.13
N GLN A 140 0.32 -6.15 -17.25
CA GLN A 140 0.49 -7.56 -17.60
C GLN A 140 -0.13 -8.46 -16.54
N ASP A 141 -0.34 -9.72 -16.89
CA ASP A 141 -0.73 -10.73 -15.91
C ASP A 141 0.42 -10.99 -14.94
N TRP A 142 0.08 -11.31 -13.70
CA TRP A 142 1.05 -11.39 -12.60
C TRP A 142 1.89 -12.69 -12.62
N GLY A 143 1.49 -13.67 -13.43
CA GLY A 143 2.08 -15.02 -13.43
C GLY A 143 1.66 -15.86 -12.21
N VAL A 144 0.66 -15.41 -11.47
CA VAL A 144 0.01 -16.08 -10.36
C VAL A 144 -1.49 -15.79 -10.41
N THR A 145 -2.31 -16.74 -10.00
CA THR A 145 -3.76 -16.59 -9.94
C THR A 145 -4.25 -16.26 -8.53
N TYR A 146 -5.51 -15.81 -8.42
CA TYR A 146 -6.14 -15.61 -7.11
C TYR A 146 -6.18 -16.90 -6.29
N ASP A 147 -6.49 -18.04 -6.93
CA ASP A 147 -6.62 -19.33 -6.25
C ASP A 147 -5.27 -19.80 -5.65
N GLU A 148 -4.16 -19.54 -6.36
CA GLU A 148 -2.81 -19.80 -5.82
C GLU A 148 -2.51 -18.91 -4.59
N LEU A 149 -3.05 -17.69 -4.55
CA LEU A 149 -2.82 -16.73 -3.45
C LEU A 149 -3.83 -16.85 -2.31
N GLU A 150 -4.98 -17.47 -2.51
CA GLU A 150 -6.04 -17.56 -1.52
C GLU A 150 -5.57 -18.07 -0.14
N PRO A 151 -4.80 -19.17 -0.03
CA PRO A 151 -4.29 -19.66 1.25
C PRO A 151 -3.36 -18.66 1.96
N HIS A 152 -2.67 -17.83 1.17
CA HIS A 152 -1.73 -16.83 1.67
C HIS A 152 -2.46 -15.54 2.12
N PHE A 153 -3.53 -15.17 1.45
CA PHE A 153 -4.46 -14.13 1.92
C PHE A 153 -5.08 -14.53 3.26
N ASP A 154 -5.59 -15.75 3.34
CA ASP A 154 -6.19 -16.28 4.55
C ASP A 154 -5.22 -16.26 5.73
N ARG A 155 -3.98 -16.71 5.53
CA ARG A 155 -2.94 -16.69 6.56
C ARG A 155 -2.60 -15.27 7.00
N PHE A 156 -2.47 -14.33 6.06
CA PHE A 156 -2.21 -12.93 6.38
C PHE A 156 -3.32 -12.31 7.23
N GLU A 157 -4.57 -12.52 6.85
CA GLU A 157 -5.72 -12.00 7.58
C GLU A 157 -5.81 -12.56 9.01
N HIS A 158 -5.53 -13.85 9.17
CA HIS A 158 -5.52 -14.49 10.50
C HIS A 158 -4.30 -14.10 11.33
N LEU A 159 -3.12 -13.89 10.71
CA LEU A 159 -1.97 -13.37 11.45
C LEU A 159 -2.25 -11.99 12.04
N TYR A 160 -2.91 -11.12 11.30
CA TYR A 160 -3.18 -9.74 11.70
C TYR A 160 -4.54 -9.51 12.36
N GLY A 161 -5.38 -10.56 12.50
CA GLY A 161 -6.68 -10.46 13.17
C GLY A 161 -7.67 -9.56 12.45
N ILE A 162 -7.69 -9.57 11.11
CA ILE A 162 -8.49 -8.64 10.30
C ILE A 162 -9.97 -8.74 10.63
N SER A 163 -10.63 -7.59 10.78
CA SER A 163 -12.08 -7.46 11.00
C SER A 163 -12.80 -7.29 9.67
N GLY A 164 -13.82 -8.11 9.42
CA GLY A 164 -14.58 -8.07 8.16
C GLY A 164 -15.76 -9.01 8.15
N LYS A 165 -16.38 -9.14 6.97
CA LYS A 165 -17.47 -10.08 6.68
C LYS A 165 -17.21 -10.68 5.30
N ALA A 166 -17.03 -11.99 5.25
CA ALA A 166 -16.87 -12.70 3.98
C ALA A 166 -18.15 -12.63 3.15
N GLY A 167 -18.01 -12.40 1.85
CA GLY A 167 -19.14 -12.40 0.91
C GLY A 167 -19.15 -13.60 -0.01
N ASN A 168 -18.05 -14.36 -0.08
CA ASN A 168 -17.95 -15.55 -0.92
C ASN A 168 -17.16 -16.65 -0.19
N LEU A 169 -17.87 -17.55 0.48
CA LEU A 169 -17.26 -18.70 1.16
C LEU A 169 -17.33 -19.95 0.30
N LYS A 170 -16.18 -20.41 -0.17
CA LYS A 170 -16.03 -21.62 -1.00
C LYS A 170 -16.95 -21.62 -2.24
N GLY A 171 -17.09 -20.45 -2.88
CA GLY A 171 -17.95 -20.25 -4.05
C GLY A 171 -19.43 -19.97 -3.71
N LYS A 172 -19.82 -19.97 -2.44
CA LYS A 172 -21.17 -19.63 -2.01
C LYS A 172 -21.23 -18.17 -1.57
N ILE A 173 -22.12 -17.39 -2.19
CA ILE A 173 -22.34 -15.99 -1.82
C ILE A 173 -23.02 -15.90 -0.46
N ILE A 174 -22.44 -15.10 0.43
CA ILE A 174 -22.92 -14.88 1.79
C ILE A 174 -23.49 -13.46 1.93
N PRO A 175 -24.74 -13.31 2.29
CA PRO A 175 -25.37 -11.99 2.44
C PRO A 175 -24.64 -11.09 3.43
N GLY A 176 -24.48 -9.81 3.06
CA GLY A 176 -23.84 -8.79 3.90
C GLY A 176 -22.32 -8.74 3.85
N GLY A 177 -21.67 -9.61 3.08
CA GLY A 177 -20.26 -9.49 2.69
C GLY A 177 -20.11 -9.01 1.25
N ASN A 178 -18.87 -8.91 0.74
CA ASN A 178 -18.58 -8.52 -0.64
C ASN A 178 -18.94 -9.66 -1.61
N PRO A 179 -20.00 -9.57 -2.42
CA PRO A 179 -20.38 -10.65 -3.33
C PRO A 179 -19.44 -10.80 -4.53
N PHE A 180 -18.59 -9.81 -4.78
CA PHE A 180 -17.66 -9.76 -5.92
C PHE A 180 -16.26 -10.28 -5.56
N GLU A 181 -15.96 -10.48 -4.27
CA GLU A 181 -14.65 -11.02 -3.89
C GLU A 181 -14.43 -12.45 -4.40
N GLY A 182 -13.19 -12.82 -4.64
CA GLY A 182 -12.82 -14.20 -4.98
C GLY A 182 -13.21 -15.17 -3.86
N PRO A 183 -13.38 -16.47 -4.17
CA PRO A 183 -13.74 -17.49 -3.18
C PRO A 183 -12.75 -17.52 -2.01
N ARG A 184 -13.26 -17.59 -0.79
CA ARG A 184 -12.48 -17.68 0.46
C ARG A 184 -12.66 -19.05 1.10
N SER A 185 -11.61 -19.59 1.69
CA SER A 185 -11.66 -20.88 2.42
C SER A 185 -12.44 -20.76 3.73
N ARG A 186 -12.37 -19.62 4.43
CA ARG A 186 -13.03 -19.34 5.70
C ARG A 186 -13.35 -17.87 5.93
N GLU A 187 -14.11 -17.59 6.98
CA GLU A 187 -14.51 -16.24 7.41
C GLU A 187 -13.30 -15.44 7.93
N TYR A 188 -13.44 -14.11 8.02
CA TYR A 188 -12.47 -13.24 8.70
C TYR A 188 -12.32 -13.63 10.17
N PRO A 189 -11.13 -13.45 10.77
CA PRO A 189 -10.90 -13.81 12.19
C PRO A 189 -11.73 -12.97 13.16
N ASN A 190 -12.08 -11.75 12.80
CA ASN A 190 -12.91 -10.88 13.62
C ASN A 190 -14.12 -10.35 12.84
N PRO A 191 -15.29 -10.16 13.50
CA PRO A 191 -16.45 -9.55 12.88
C PRO A 191 -16.16 -8.09 12.48
N PRO A 192 -17.00 -7.47 11.61
CA PRO A 192 -16.83 -6.08 11.20
C PRO A 192 -16.81 -5.09 12.36
N LEU A 193 -16.24 -3.91 12.15
CA LEU A 193 -16.40 -2.76 13.02
C LEU A 193 -17.85 -2.27 13.06
N LYS A 194 -18.17 -1.41 14.03
CA LYS A 194 -19.47 -0.72 14.09
C LYS A 194 -19.68 0.14 12.86
N THR A 195 -20.93 0.23 12.41
CA THR A 195 -21.31 1.14 11.30
C THR A 195 -21.58 2.53 11.85
N SER A 196 -21.00 3.56 11.23
CA SER A 196 -21.27 4.95 11.56
C SER A 196 -22.62 5.41 10.98
N TYR A 197 -23.17 6.53 11.47
CA TYR A 197 -24.38 7.12 10.91
C TYR A 197 -24.23 7.46 9.41
N ALA A 198 -23.08 8.02 9.02
CA ALA A 198 -22.75 8.25 7.60
C ALA A 198 -22.76 6.95 6.78
N GLY A 199 -22.16 5.88 7.32
CA GLY A 199 -22.18 4.55 6.71
C GLY A 199 -23.60 3.97 6.58
N SER A 200 -24.48 4.19 7.57
CA SER A 200 -25.88 3.75 7.51
C SER A 200 -26.68 4.48 6.42
N LEU A 201 -26.47 5.77 6.25
CA LEU A 201 -27.10 6.54 5.18
C LEU A 201 -26.62 6.08 3.79
N PHE A 202 -25.31 5.86 3.65
CA PHE A 202 -24.74 5.33 2.41
C PHE A 202 -25.29 3.94 2.09
N LYS A 203 -25.36 3.05 3.10
CA LYS A 203 -25.92 1.71 2.95
C LYS A 203 -27.34 1.75 2.43
N ALA A 204 -28.23 2.50 3.10
CA ALA A 204 -29.62 2.60 2.71
C ALA A 204 -29.81 3.17 1.29
N ALA A 205 -29.00 4.16 0.90
CA ALA A 205 -29.06 4.73 -0.45
C ALA A 205 -28.53 3.75 -1.52
N ALA A 206 -27.46 3.03 -1.23
CA ALA A 206 -26.92 2.02 -2.13
C ALA A 206 -27.92 0.87 -2.35
N GLU A 207 -28.52 0.34 -1.27
CA GLU A 207 -29.56 -0.69 -1.35
C GLU A 207 -30.77 -0.24 -2.16
N LYS A 208 -31.22 1.02 -1.97
CA LYS A 208 -32.31 1.61 -2.75
C LYS A 208 -32.02 1.67 -4.25
N LEU A 209 -30.75 1.81 -4.62
CA LEU A 209 -30.27 1.82 -6.02
C LEU A 209 -29.97 0.41 -6.55
N GLY A 210 -30.19 -0.64 -5.76
CA GLY A 210 -29.95 -2.04 -6.14
C GLY A 210 -28.50 -2.52 -5.98
N TYR A 211 -27.63 -1.75 -5.30
CA TYR A 211 -26.27 -2.14 -5.00
C TYR A 211 -26.18 -2.99 -3.72
N GLN A 212 -25.05 -3.67 -3.53
CA GLN A 212 -24.83 -4.62 -2.45
C GLN A 212 -23.76 -4.11 -1.46
N PRO A 213 -24.13 -3.18 -0.55
CA PRO A 213 -23.20 -2.60 0.40
C PRO A 213 -22.79 -3.60 1.49
N PHE A 214 -21.52 -3.58 1.85
CA PHE A 214 -20.93 -4.44 2.87
C PHE A 214 -19.95 -3.66 3.76
N PRO A 215 -19.65 -4.15 4.99
CA PRO A 215 -18.69 -3.50 5.88
C PRO A 215 -17.27 -3.63 5.35
N THR A 216 -16.52 -2.54 5.39
CA THR A 216 -15.13 -2.48 4.94
C THR A 216 -14.22 -3.38 5.77
N PRO A 217 -13.40 -4.25 5.16
CA PRO A 217 -12.41 -5.03 5.90
C PRO A 217 -11.25 -4.17 6.40
N THR A 218 -10.82 -4.40 7.63
CA THR A 218 -9.82 -3.55 8.28
C THR A 218 -8.96 -4.27 9.31
N GLY A 219 -7.71 -3.82 9.46
CA GLY A 219 -6.81 -4.18 10.54
C GLY A 219 -7.02 -3.38 11.84
N ALA A 220 -8.10 -2.61 11.99
CA ALA A 220 -8.58 -2.17 13.30
C ALA A 220 -9.45 -3.29 13.88
N LEU A 221 -9.05 -3.88 15.02
CA LEU A 221 -9.69 -5.09 15.50
C LEU A 221 -10.99 -4.77 16.25
N SER A 222 -12.08 -5.42 15.88
CA SER A 222 -13.38 -5.25 16.55
C SER A 222 -13.47 -5.98 17.90
N ARG A 223 -12.59 -6.97 18.13
CA ARG A 223 -12.46 -7.76 19.36
C ARG A 223 -10.99 -8.03 19.66
N PRO A 224 -10.61 -8.31 20.93
CA PRO A 224 -9.29 -8.82 21.24
C PRO A 224 -9.03 -10.12 20.47
N TYR A 225 -7.81 -10.33 20.03
CA TYR A 225 -7.44 -11.47 19.22
C TYR A 225 -6.00 -11.92 19.52
N THR A 226 -5.80 -13.23 19.65
CA THR A 226 -4.47 -13.84 19.76
C THR A 226 -4.19 -14.62 18.48
N ASN A 227 -3.10 -14.26 17.80
CA ASN A 227 -2.76 -14.83 16.50
C ASN A 227 -1.94 -16.14 16.60
N GLU A 228 -1.65 -16.76 15.46
CA GLU A 228 -0.86 -18.00 15.36
C GLU A 228 0.56 -17.90 15.95
N TYR A 229 1.11 -16.68 16.07
CA TYR A 229 2.40 -16.45 16.73
C TYR A 229 2.27 -16.26 18.24
N GLY A 230 1.07 -16.35 18.81
CA GLY A 230 0.81 -16.11 20.23
C GLY A 230 0.85 -14.63 20.63
N ALA A 231 0.84 -13.71 19.67
CA ALA A 231 0.74 -12.29 19.95
C ALA A 231 -0.71 -11.87 20.17
N SER A 232 -0.98 -11.14 21.27
CA SER A 232 -2.30 -10.62 21.60
C SER A 232 -2.45 -9.19 21.10
N ILE A 233 -3.53 -8.91 20.38
CA ILE A 233 -3.89 -7.60 19.81
C ILE A 233 -5.19 -7.16 20.47
N ASN A 234 -5.25 -5.92 20.95
CA ASN A 234 -6.41 -5.39 21.67
C ASN A 234 -7.57 -5.03 20.74
N ALA A 235 -8.74 -4.77 21.31
CA ALA A 235 -9.89 -4.23 20.58
C ALA A 235 -9.78 -2.72 20.35
N CYS A 236 -10.30 -2.25 19.23
CA CYS A 236 -10.36 -0.84 18.86
C CYS A 236 -11.34 -0.07 19.78
N VAL A 237 -10.91 1.09 20.26
CA VAL A 237 -11.71 2.01 21.09
C VAL A 237 -12.34 3.15 20.29
N TYR A 238 -12.21 3.13 18.96
CA TYR A 238 -12.78 4.13 18.04
C TYR A 238 -12.30 5.57 18.29
N CYS A 239 -11.05 5.76 18.64
CA CYS A 239 -10.47 7.08 18.96
C CYS A 239 -10.25 8.01 17.75
N GLY A 240 -10.33 7.50 16.51
CA GLY A 240 -10.15 8.30 15.29
C GLY A 240 -8.70 8.64 14.91
N TYR A 241 -7.70 7.99 15.52
CA TYR A 241 -6.27 8.25 15.29
C TYR A 241 -5.58 7.02 14.67
N CYS A 242 -6.03 6.57 13.50
CA CYS A 242 -5.40 5.45 12.79
C CYS A 242 -4.43 5.91 11.72
N GLN A 243 -4.93 6.65 10.72
CA GLN A 243 -4.13 7.13 9.60
C GLN A 243 -3.21 8.26 10.06
N PHE A 244 -1.91 8.13 9.74
CA PHE A 244 -0.81 9.03 10.13
C PHE A 244 -0.40 8.96 11.61
N PHE A 245 -0.93 8.00 12.37
CA PHE A 245 -0.62 7.82 13.78
C PHE A 245 -0.25 6.36 14.08
N GLY A 246 0.61 6.12 15.07
CA GLY A 246 0.72 4.83 15.74
C GLY A 246 -0.52 4.58 16.61
N CYS A 247 -0.83 3.32 16.87
CA CYS A 247 -1.96 2.98 17.72
C CYS A 247 -1.52 2.79 19.17
N GLU A 248 -1.81 3.75 20.04
CA GLU A 248 -1.45 3.66 21.46
C GLU A 248 -2.17 2.52 22.20
N MET A 249 -3.36 2.13 21.71
CA MET A 249 -4.15 1.04 22.32
C MET A 249 -3.67 -0.35 21.91
N GLY A 250 -2.72 -0.47 20.98
CA GLY A 250 -2.30 -1.76 20.45
C GLY A 250 -3.41 -2.55 19.74
N ALA A 251 -4.42 -1.83 19.20
CA ALA A 251 -5.62 -2.41 18.60
C ALA A 251 -5.62 -2.36 17.07
N LYS A 252 -4.60 -1.73 16.47
CA LYS A 252 -4.39 -1.72 15.02
C LYS A 252 -3.34 -2.74 14.64
N ALA A 253 -3.67 -3.61 13.70
CA ALA A 253 -2.76 -4.56 13.11
C ALA A 253 -1.49 -3.86 12.59
N SER A 254 -0.35 -4.27 13.07
CA SER A 254 0.98 -3.76 12.71
C SER A 254 2.03 -4.80 13.09
N PRO A 255 3.26 -4.70 12.57
CA PRO A 255 4.34 -5.54 13.08
C PRO A 255 4.52 -5.47 14.59
N GLN A 256 4.35 -4.30 15.21
CA GLN A 256 4.47 -4.10 16.66
C GLN A 256 3.48 -4.95 17.46
N THR A 257 2.28 -5.13 16.95
CA THR A 257 1.22 -5.89 17.66
C THR A 257 1.18 -7.36 17.28
N ALA A 258 1.51 -7.71 16.02
CA ALA A 258 1.27 -9.05 15.49
C ALA A 258 2.52 -9.93 15.35
N VAL A 259 3.72 -9.36 15.12
CA VAL A 259 4.91 -10.12 14.73
C VAL A 259 6.10 -9.86 15.64
N LEU A 260 6.46 -8.60 15.87
CA LEU A 260 7.67 -8.22 16.62
C LEU A 260 7.71 -8.79 18.05
N PRO A 261 6.58 -8.90 18.80
CA PRO A 261 6.62 -9.47 20.15
C PRO A 261 7.23 -10.90 20.20
N ASN A 262 7.10 -11.66 19.11
CA ASN A 262 7.66 -13.00 19.02
C ASN A 262 8.97 -13.05 18.23
N LEU A 263 9.15 -12.21 17.21
CA LEU A 263 10.40 -12.11 16.48
C LEU A 263 11.56 -11.72 17.40
N MET A 264 11.36 -10.74 18.28
CA MET A 264 12.40 -10.26 19.21
C MET A 264 12.81 -11.28 20.29
N LYS A 265 12.07 -12.39 20.43
CA LYS A 265 12.44 -13.52 21.33
C LYS A 265 13.31 -14.55 20.64
N GLN A 266 13.48 -14.49 19.32
CA GLN A 266 14.30 -15.45 18.56
C GLN A 266 15.79 -15.19 18.80
N LYS A 267 16.51 -16.20 19.32
CA LYS A 267 17.95 -16.08 19.66
C LYS A 267 18.86 -15.92 18.44
N ASN A 268 18.40 -16.35 17.28
CA ASN A 268 19.09 -16.30 15.99
C ASN A 268 18.63 -15.13 15.11
N PHE A 269 17.90 -14.17 15.67
CA PHE A 269 17.54 -12.93 15.02
C PHE A 269 18.23 -11.72 15.69
N GLU A 270 18.85 -10.87 14.88
CA GLU A 270 19.43 -9.60 15.29
C GLU A 270 18.77 -8.45 14.53
N LEU A 271 18.28 -7.44 15.23
CA LEU A 271 17.74 -6.20 14.65
C LEU A 271 18.77 -5.09 14.79
N ARG A 272 19.14 -4.47 13.66
CA ARG A 272 19.98 -3.26 13.63
C ARG A 272 19.14 -2.11 13.08
N THR A 273 18.83 -1.17 13.96
CA THR A 273 18.14 0.09 13.61
C THR A 273 19.15 1.16 13.21
N LEU A 274 18.65 2.24 12.56
CA LEU A 274 19.49 3.32 12.03
C LEU A 274 20.58 2.80 11.07
N ALA A 275 20.28 1.72 10.37
CA ALA A 275 21.14 1.00 9.44
C ALA A 275 20.58 1.19 8.01
N ASN A 276 21.06 2.22 7.32
CA ASN A 276 20.62 2.55 5.96
C ASN A 276 21.38 1.71 4.94
N VAL A 277 20.73 0.71 4.36
CA VAL A 277 21.33 -0.12 3.30
C VAL A 277 21.39 0.69 2.00
N VAL A 278 22.60 0.78 1.45
CA VAL A 278 22.89 1.59 0.26
C VAL A 278 23.28 0.76 -0.95
N LYS A 279 23.63 -0.51 -0.75
CA LYS A 279 24.06 -1.40 -1.84
C LYS A 279 23.90 -2.87 -1.48
N VAL A 280 23.53 -3.69 -2.46
CA VAL A 280 23.73 -5.14 -2.47
C VAL A 280 25.00 -5.43 -3.26
N ASN A 281 25.97 -6.08 -2.64
CA ASN A 281 27.23 -6.42 -3.27
C ASN A 281 27.09 -7.78 -3.97
N LEU A 282 27.45 -7.80 -5.25
CA LEU A 282 27.38 -9.00 -6.08
C LEU A 282 28.77 -9.62 -6.23
N ASP A 283 28.81 -10.90 -6.55
CA ASP A 283 30.04 -11.58 -6.97
C ASP A 283 30.59 -11.00 -8.30
N SER A 284 31.76 -11.42 -8.70
CA SER A 284 32.43 -10.96 -9.92
C SER A 284 31.61 -11.28 -11.20
N ALA A 285 30.83 -12.36 -11.19
CA ALA A 285 29.95 -12.75 -12.28
C ALA A 285 28.61 -12.00 -12.28
N LYS A 286 28.32 -11.21 -11.23
CA LYS A 286 27.03 -10.50 -11.00
C LYS A 286 25.82 -11.44 -10.97
N LYS A 287 26.01 -12.68 -10.55
CA LYS A 287 24.95 -13.71 -10.51
C LYS A 287 24.53 -14.08 -9.08
N ARG A 288 25.26 -13.62 -8.08
CA ARG A 288 24.99 -13.92 -6.67
C ARG A 288 25.24 -12.68 -5.81
N ALA A 289 24.32 -12.36 -4.92
CA ALA A 289 24.54 -11.42 -3.83
C ALA A 289 25.44 -12.10 -2.77
N VAL A 290 26.49 -11.40 -2.34
CA VAL A 290 27.44 -11.90 -1.34
C VAL A 290 27.38 -11.15 -0.02
N SER A 291 26.89 -9.92 -0.04
CA SER A 291 26.73 -9.08 1.15
C SER A 291 25.83 -7.89 0.85
N VAL A 292 25.48 -7.12 1.89
CA VAL A 292 24.92 -5.77 1.76
C VAL A 292 25.81 -4.76 2.45
N THR A 293 25.92 -3.56 1.88
CA THR A 293 26.59 -2.42 2.51
C THR A 293 25.54 -1.49 3.12
N TYR A 294 25.72 -1.13 4.38
CA TYR A 294 24.88 -0.15 5.06
C TYR A 294 25.68 0.93 5.78
N ILE A 295 25.07 2.07 6.00
CA ILE A 295 25.64 3.22 6.72
C ILE A 295 24.84 3.39 8.02
N ASP A 296 25.54 3.51 9.15
CA ASP A 296 24.93 3.76 10.45
C ASP A 296 24.64 5.26 10.68
N SER A 297 24.04 5.58 11.85
CA SER A 297 23.71 6.96 12.23
C SER A 297 24.93 7.88 12.40
N ARG A 298 26.14 7.33 12.49
CA ARG A 298 27.41 8.06 12.60
C ARG A 298 28.14 8.19 11.26
N GLY A 299 27.53 7.73 10.16
CA GLY A 299 28.13 7.75 8.83
C GLY A 299 29.19 6.65 8.60
N ARG A 300 29.28 5.64 9.48
CA ARG A 300 30.24 4.53 9.32
C ARG A 300 29.65 3.48 8.40
N GLU A 301 30.47 2.98 7.50
CA GLU A 301 30.08 1.91 6.57
C GLU A 301 30.38 0.52 7.14
N PHE A 302 29.41 -0.38 6.96
CA PHE A 302 29.51 -1.78 7.32
C PHE A 302 29.12 -2.67 6.13
N GLU A 303 29.82 -3.78 6.00
CA GLU A 303 29.49 -4.85 5.06
C GLU A 303 28.99 -6.06 5.85
N GLN A 304 27.72 -6.45 5.61
CA GLN A 304 27.12 -7.65 6.19
C GLN A 304 27.04 -8.75 5.13
N PRO A 305 27.93 -9.76 5.21
CA PRO A 305 27.86 -10.94 4.35
C PRO A 305 26.60 -11.77 4.65
N ALA A 306 25.95 -12.29 3.60
CA ALA A 306 24.76 -13.13 3.71
C ALA A 306 24.60 -14.07 2.51
N GLU A 307 24.01 -15.24 2.78
CA GLU A 307 23.68 -16.22 1.75
C GLU A 307 22.37 -15.86 1.01
N LEU A 308 21.43 -15.21 1.70
CA LEU A 308 20.12 -14.80 1.20
C LEU A 308 19.89 -13.34 1.51
N VAL A 309 19.42 -12.55 0.52
CA VAL A 309 19.12 -11.13 0.67
C VAL A 309 17.65 -10.88 0.33
N LEU A 310 16.92 -10.28 1.27
CA LEU A 310 15.48 -9.96 1.13
C LEU A 310 15.30 -8.45 1.09
N LEU A 311 14.89 -7.90 -0.06
CA LEU A 311 14.57 -6.49 -0.23
C LEU A 311 13.10 -6.27 0.09
N THR A 312 12.83 -5.63 1.23
CA THR A 312 11.48 -5.40 1.78
C THR A 312 11.29 -3.93 2.21
N SER A 313 12.04 -3.02 1.59
CA SER A 313 12.23 -1.64 2.03
C SER A 313 11.30 -0.63 1.34
N TYR A 314 10.10 -1.04 0.94
CA TYR A 314 9.13 -0.24 0.19
C TYR A 314 9.49 -0.08 -1.31
N VAL A 315 8.50 0.33 -2.13
CA VAL A 315 8.61 0.39 -3.60
C VAL A 315 9.85 1.16 -4.05
N PHE A 316 9.99 2.41 -3.62
CA PHE A 316 11.06 3.30 -4.07
C PHE A 316 12.44 2.80 -3.66
N ASN A 317 12.57 2.32 -2.43
CA ASN A 317 13.87 1.87 -1.92
C ASN A 317 14.28 0.52 -2.50
N ASN A 318 13.34 -0.41 -2.72
CA ASN A 318 13.63 -1.66 -3.41
C ASN A 318 14.17 -1.38 -4.82
N VAL A 319 13.47 -0.55 -5.60
CA VAL A 319 13.87 -0.21 -6.97
C VAL A 319 15.21 0.54 -6.99
N ARG A 320 15.38 1.54 -6.10
CA ARG A 320 16.64 2.29 -6.01
C ARG A 320 17.82 1.39 -5.65
N LEU A 321 17.67 0.47 -4.68
CA LEU A 321 18.71 -0.48 -4.31
C LEU A 321 19.08 -1.41 -5.47
N MET A 322 18.10 -1.92 -6.23
CA MET A 322 18.37 -2.73 -7.41
C MET A 322 19.19 -1.95 -8.45
N LEU A 323 18.77 -0.71 -8.76
CA LEU A 323 19.47 0.17 -9.71
C LEU A 323 20.91 0.48 -9.24
N LEU A 324 21.09 0.88 -7.98
CA LEU A 324 22.42 1.19 -7.40
C LEU A 324 23.34 -0.03 -7.34
N SER A 325 22.77 -1.23 -7.25
CA SER A 325 23.51 -2.49 -7.13
C SER A 325 23.74 -3.20 -8.45
N GLY A 326 23.15 -2.71 -9.55
CA GLY A 326 23.23 -3.34 -10.87
C GLY A 326 22.49 -4.69 -10.94
N ILE A 327 21.41 -4.85 -10.19
CA ILE A 327 20.53 -6.04 -10.23
C ILE A 327 19.46 -5.80 -11.27
N GLY A 328 19.48 -6.56 -12.35
CA GLY A 328 18.59 -6.41 -13.49
C GLY A 328 18.93 -5.22 -14.41
N LYS A 329 18.34 -5.23 -15.60
CA LYS A 329 18.55 -4.17 -16.58
C LYS A 329 17.63 -2.97 -16.27
N PRO A 330 18.18 -1.74 -16.11
CA PRO A 330 17.38 -0.54 -15.98
C PRO A 330 16.40 -0.37 -17.16
N TYR A 331 15.20 0.11 -16.87
CA TYR A 331 14.18 0.32 -17.89
C TYR A 331 14.49 1.54 -18.76
N ASP A 332 14.43 1.33 -20.08
CA ASP A 332 14.47 2.39 -21.09
C ASP A 332 13.07 2.56 -21.70
N PRO A 333 12.34 3.64 -21.39
CA PRO A 333 11.00 3.88 -21.94
C PRO A 333 11.01 4.17 -23.45
N ALA A 334 12.11 4.67 -24.02
CA ALA A 334 12.20 4.93 -25.45
C ALA A 334 12.29 3.65 -26.27
N ALA A 335 13.09 2.69 -25.82
CA ALA A 335 13.23 1.38 -26.44
C ALA A 335 12.19 0.36 -25.94
N ASN A 336 11.47 0.65 -24.84
CA ASN A 336 10.60 -0.27 -24.10
C ASN A 336 11.34 -1.57 -23.71
N THR A 337 12.57 -1.47 -23.24
CA THR A 337 13.42 -2.59 -22.83
C THR A 337 13.94 -2.38 -21.40
N GLY A 338 14.35 -3.48 -20.75
CA GLY A 338 14.73 -3.47 -19.35
C GLY A 338 13.53 -3.60 -18.43
N VAL A 339 13.79 -3.96 -17.17
CA VAL A 339 12.73 -4.37 -16.25
C VAL A 339 12.77 -3.61 -14.91
N ILE A 340 13.91 -3.00 -14.53
CA ILE A 340 14.03 -2.28 -13.27
C ILE A 340 13.63 -0.84 -13.45
N GLY A 341 12.57 -0.43 -12.75
CA GLY A 341 11.92 0.87 -12.88
C GLY A 341 10.69 0.86 -13.78
N ARG A 342 10.43 -0.24 -14.49
CA ARG A 342 9.27 -0.41 -15.39
C ARG A 342 7.96 -0.49 -14.60
N ASN A 343 6.85 -0.08 -15.25
CA ASN A 343 5.49 -0.26 -14.74
C ASN A 343 5.25 0.39 -13.37
N TYR A 344 5.84 1.56 -13.14
CA TYR A 344 5.44 2.33 -11.96
C TYR A 344 3.97 2.75 -12.10
N ALA A 345 3.18 2.44 -11.08
CA ALA A 345 1.77 2.80 -11.00
C ALA A 345 1.43 3.37 -9.61
N TYR A 346 0.34 4.12 -9.56
CA TYR A 346 -0.13 4.75 -8.33
C TYR A 346 -1.59 4.35 -8.04
N GLN A 347 -2.48 5.28 -7.84
CA GLN A 347 -3.94 5.11 -7.83
C GLN A 347 -4.64 6.39 -8.23
N THR A 348 -5.94 6.28 -8.51
CA THR A 348 -6.77 7.38 -8.98
C THR A 348 -7.89 7.68 -7.96
N PRO A 349 -7.55 8.23 -6.77
CA PRO A 349 -8.54 8.55 -5.76
C PRO A 349 -9.36 9.76 -6.17
N SER A 350 -10.68 9.68 -6.05
CA SER A 350 -11.62 10.77 -6.25
C SER A 350 -12.67 10.78 -5.12
N SER A 351 -13.57 11.75 -5.10
CA SER A 351 -14.55 11.83 -4.00
C SER A 351 -15.78 12.67 -4.33
N VAL A 352 -16.86 12.39 -3.59
CA VAL A 352 -18.02 13.28 -3.48
C VAL A 352 -18.18 13.66 -2.00
N THR A 353 -18.19 14.96 -1.69
CA THR A 353 -18.45 15.45 -0.33
C THR A 353 -19.88 15.95 -0.23
N LEU A 354 -20.60 15.47 0.76
CA LEU A 354 -22.00 15.78 1.03
C LEU A 354 -22.10 16.76 2.21
N PHE A 355 -22.97 17.76 2.10
CA PHE A 355 -23.22 18.76 3.13
C PHE A 355 -24.72 18.78 3.50
N PHE A 356 -25.02 18.89 4.80
CA PHE A 356 -26.36 18.82 5.34
C PHE A 356 -26.65 20.02 6.24
N GLU A 357 -27.90 20.47 6.25
CA GLU A 357 -28.37 21.47 7.20
C GLU A 357 -29.03 20.81 8.43
N ASP A 358 -29.63 19.65 8.23
CA ASP A 358 -30.48 18.93 9.18
C ASP A 358 -29.82 17.73 9.87
N LYS A 359 -28.61 17.32 9.45
CA LYS A 359 -27.92 16.13 9.98
C LYS A 359 -26.58 16.48 10.62
N VAL A 360 -26.30 15.83 11.74
CA VAL A 360 -25.03 15.97 12.47
C VAL A 360 -24.34 14.61 12.56
N PHE A 361 -23.03 14.59 12.30
CA PHE A 361 -22.17 13.41 12.31
C PHE A 361 -21.11 13.52 13.41
N ASN A 362 -20.86 12.42 14.11
CA ASN A 362 -19.73 12.37 15.06
C ASN A 362 -18.41 12.14 14.30
N GLN A 363 -17.66 13.21 14.09
CA GLN A 363 -16.37 13.18 13.39
C GLN A 363 -15.21 12.71 14.29
N PHE A 364 -15.41 12.67 15.60
CA PHE A 364 -14.36 12.32 16.56
C PHE A 364 -14.34 10.83 16.91
N MET A 365 -15.48 10.15 16.87
CA MET A 365 -15.58 8.70 17.09
C MET A 365 -15.40 7.95 15.79
N ALA A 366 -14.23 7.33 15.59
CA ALA A 366 -13.88 6.71 14.32
C ALA A 366 -12.80 5.64 14.45
N ALA A 367 -12.63 4.87 13.39
CA ALA A 367 -11.50 3.95 13.23
C ALA A 367 -11.09 3.87 11.77
N GLY A 368 -9.86 3.49 11.51
CA GLY A 368 -9.42 3.23 10.14
C GLY A 368 -10.20 2.07 9.54
N GLY A 369 -10.84 2.30 8.38
CA GLY A 369 -11.72 1.33 7.75
C GLY A 369 -13.11 1.19 8.39
N MET A 370 -13.50 2.05 9.34
CA MET A 370 -14.88 2.09 9.83
C MET A 370 -15.79 2.67 8.77
N GLY A 371 -16.35 1.80 7.91
CA GLY A 371 -17.13 2.24 6.77
C GLY A 371 -17.99 1.15 6.15
N VAL A 372 -18.77 1.58 5.17
CA VAL A 372 -19.56 0.73 4.27
C VAL A 372 -19.08 0.96 2.84
N THR A 373 -18.90 -0.11 2.11
CA THR A 373 -18.33 -0.13 0.76
C THR A 373 -19.29 -0.80 -0.21
N ILE A 374 -19.26 -0.39 -1.46
CA ILE A 374 -19.81 -1.13 -2.60
C ILE A 374 -18.68 -1.40 -3.61
N ASP A 375 -18.80 -2.52 -4.33
CA ASP A 375 -17.73 -3.01 -5.21
C ASP A 375 -18.20 -3.36 -6.63
N GLU A 376 -19.42 -2.97 -6.98
CA GLU A 376 -20.02 -3.17 -8.30
C GLU A 376 -19.20 -2.56 -9.44
N PHE A 377 -18.41 -1.52 -9.14
CA PHE A 377 -17.68 -0.73 -10.11
C PHE A 377 -16.17 -0.98 -10.10
N ASN A 378 -15.74 -2.11 -9.54
CA ASN A 378 -14.32 -2.45 -9.43
C ASN A 378 -13.94 -3.59 -10.40
N GLY A 379 -12.71 -3.53 -10.93
CA GLY A 379 -12.18 -4.54 -11.83
C GLY A 379 -13.08 -4.76 -13.05
N ASP A 380 -13.53 -5.99 -13.27
CA ASP A 380 -14.45 -6.40 -14.33
C ASP A 380 -15.86 -6.79 -13.83
N ASN A 381 -16.23 -6.34 -12.64
CA ASN A 381 -17.54 -6.57 -12.01
C ASN A 381 -18.70 -5.94 -12.81
N PHE A 382 -18.40 -5.03 -13.73
CA PHE A 382 -19.36 -4.37 -14.61
C PHE A 382 -18.90 -4.39 -16.06
N ASP A 383 -19.79 -4.02 -16.99
CA ASP A 383 -19.44 -3.99 -18.41
C ASP A 383 -18.71 -2.68 -18.78
N HIS A 384 -17.56 -2.82 -19.44
CA HIS A 384 -16.75 -1.70 -19.91
C HIS A 384 -17.02 -1.33 -21.38
N ALA A 385 -17.89 -2.08 -22.08
CA ALA A 385 -18.19 -1.81 -23.49
C ALA A 385 -18.67 -0.36 -23.67
N GLY A 386 -18.03 0.37 -24.59
CA GLY A 386 -18.37 1.77 -24.88
C GLY A 386 -17.93 2.82 -23.84
N LEU A 387 -17.33 2.43 -22.72
CA LEU A 387 -16.88 3.38 -21.68
C LEU A 387 -15.52 4.03 -22.01
N GLY A 388 -14.71 3.38 -22.83
CA GLY A 388 -13.40 3.87 -23.26
C GLY A 388 -12.33 3.87 -22.16
N PHE A 389 -12.49 3.00 -21.15
CA PHE A 389 -11.51 2.71 -20.10
C PHE A 389 -11.63 1.27 -19.61
N ILE A 390 -10.61 0.78 -18.94
CA ILE A 390 -10.58 -0.48 -18.19
C ILE A 390 -10.26 -0.23 -16.71
N GLY A 391 -10.51 -1.25 -15.87
CA GLY A 391 -10.35 -1.12 -14.43
C GLY A 391 -11.57 -0.50 -13.77
N GLY A 392 -11.43 -0.14 -12.52
CA GLY A 392 -12.53 0.41 -11.73
C GLY A 392 -12.05 0.74 -10.33
N GLY A 393 -12.98 0.77 -9.37
CA GLY A 393 -12.63 1.03 -7.98
C GLY A 393 -13.84 0.89 -7.08
N PHE A 394 -13.60 0.69 -5.78
CA PHE A 394 -14.66 0.68 -4.80
C PHE A 394 -15.14 2.10 -4.46
N LEU A 395 -16.39 2.20 -4.03
CA LEU A 395 -16.98 3.41 -3.47
C LEU A 395 -17.29 3.17 -1.99
N GLN A 396 -16.91 4.11 -1.12
CA GLN A 396 -16.98 3.91 0.33
C GLN A 396 -17.40 5.18 1.07
N ALA A 397 -18.32 5.04 2.02
CA ALA A 397 -18.50 6.03 3.08
C ALA A 397 -17.82 5.54 4.36
N ALA A 398 -16.70 6.13 4.72
CA ALA A 398 -15.91 5.75 5.89
C ALA A 398 -15.73 6.92 6.85
N THR A 399 -15.69 6.60 8.15
CA THR A 399 -15.39 7.56 9.21
C THR A 399 -14.03 7.18 9.83
N SER A 400 -12.98 7.87 9.39
CA SER A 400 -11.59 7.59 9.82
C SER A 400 -11.09 8.52 10.92
N GLY A 401 -11.96 9.39 11.43
CA GLY A 401 -11.62 10.49 12.33
C GLY A 401 -11.28 11.76 11.56
N SER A 402 -11.88 12.86 11.97
CA SER A 402 -11.62 14.19 11.40
C SER A 402 -11.33 15.19 12.50
N ARG A 403 -10.36 16.03 12.25
CA ARG A 403 -9.92 17.07 13.18
C ARG A 403 -10.10 18.44 12.52
N PRO A 404 -10.62 19.46 13.23
CA PRO A 404 -10.93 20.76 12.64
C PRO A 404 -9.74 21.48 11.99
N ILE A 405 -8.52 21.27 12.51
CA ILE A 405 -7.32 21.85 11.91
C ILE A 405 -6.94 21.17 10.58
N GLU A 406 -7.14 19.85 10.48
CA GLU A 406 -6.77 19.08 9.30
C GLU A 406 -7.86 19.11 8.22
N VAL A 407 -9.12 18.94 8.61
CA VAL A 407 -10.27 18.79 7.72
C VAL A 407 -11.20 19.98 7.83
N ARG A 408 -11.34 20.73 6.76
CA ARG A 408 -12.11 21.95 6.68
C ARG A 408 -13.07 21.88 5.50
N PRO A 409 -14.11 21.03 5.58
CA PRO A 409 -15.05 20.86 4.49
C PRO A 409 -15.94 22.09 4.34
N VAL A 410 -15.98 22.63 3.12
CA VAL A 410 -16.88 23.73 2.76
C VAL A 410 -17.49 23.48 1.39
N PRO A 411 -18.74 23.87 1.14
CA PRO A 411 -19.35 23.80 -0.18
C PRO A 411 -18.56 24.62 -1.21
N ARG A 412 -18.61 24.17 -2.47
CA ARG A 412 -18.00 24.92 -3.58
C ARG A 412 -18.62 26.32 -3.67
N GLY A 413 -17.80 27.31 -3.96
CA GLY A 413 -18.20 28.73 -3.96
C GLY A 413 -18.00 29.45 -2.64
N THR A 414 -17.75 28.74 -1.53
CA THR A 414 -17.36 29.39 -0.27
C THR A 414 -16.02 30.12 -0.46
N PRO A 415 -15.86 31.35 0.01
CA PRO A 415 -14.56 32.05 0.04
C PRO A 415 -13.47 31.18 0.69
N ARG A 416 -12.21 31.35 0.26
CA ARG A 416 -11.10 30.54 0.77
C ARG A 416 -10.51 31.04 2.08
N TRP A 417 -10.97 32.21 2.58
CA TRP A 417 -10.49 32.86 3.80
C TRP A 417 -11.54 33.88 4.31
N GLY A 418 -11.30 34.44 5.48
CA GLY A 418 -12.16 35.47 6.10
C GLY A 418 -13.31 34.93 6.96
N GLY A 419 -14.19 35.81 7.38
CA GLY A 419 -15.27 35.50 8.32
C GLY A 419 -16.29 34.51 7.79
N GLU A 420 -16.65 34.61 6.52
CA GLU A 420 -17.57 33.69 5.86
C GLU A 420 -16.99 32.28 5.80
N TRP A 421 -15.73 32.13 5.39
CA TRP A 421 -15.04 30.85 5.41
C TRP A 421 -15.00 30.22 6.82
N LYS A 422 -14.65 31.01 7.85
CA LYS A 422 -14.63 30.52 9.24
C LYS A 422 -15.99 30.01 9.70
N ARG A 423 -17.06 30.73 9.39
CA ARG A 423 -18.45 30.31 9.70
C ARG A 423 -18.82 29.03 8.96
N ALA A 424 -18.49 28.94 7.69
CA ALA A 424 -18.79 27.74 6.88
C ALA A 424 -18.03 26.50 7.42
N VAL A 425 -16.75 26.62 7.76
CA VAL A 425 -15.96 25.53 8.37
C VAL A 425 -16.58 25.08 9.68
N ALA A 426 -16.90 26.01 10.59
CA ALA A 426 -17.53 25.69 11.87
C ALA A 426 -18.91 25.02 11.69
N HIS A 427 -19.70 25.47 10.71
CA HIS A 427 -21.02 24.92 10.45
C HIS A 427 -20.96 23.52 9.84
N TYR A 428 -20.10 23.31 8.81
CA TYR A 428 -20.09 22.06 8.04
C TYR A 428 -19.12 21.00 8.57
N PHE A 429 -18.26 21.30 9.54
CA PHE A 429 -17.32 20.31 10.08
C PHE A 429 -18.01 19.02 10.52
N ASN A 430 -19.08 19.13 11.30
CA ASN A 430 -19.87 17.97 11.75
C ASN A 430 -21.19 17.78 11.00
N ARG A 431 -21.39 18.49 9.88
CA ARG A 431 -22.57 18.38 8.99
C ARG A 431 -22.20 17.92 7.59
N SER A 432 -21.10 17.22 7.47
CA SER A 432 -20.63 16.69 6.19
C SER A 432 -19.97 15.32 6.35
N PHE A 433 -19.99 14.53 5.28
CA PHE A 433 -19.13 13.37 5.11
C PHE A 433 -18.83 13.16 3.63
N GLY A 434 -17.85 12.27 3.34
CA GLY A 434 -17.43 11.98 1.98
C GLY A 434 -17.76 10.55 1.54
N ILE A 435 -18.06 10.38 0.25
CA ILE A 435 -17.97 9.12 -0.46
C ILE A 435 -16.59 9.13 -1.14
N ALA A 436 -15.70 8.30 -0.66
CA ALA A 436 -14.36 8.12 -1.24
C ALA A 436 -14.41 7.06 -2.34
N ILE A 437 -13.65 7.28 -3.39
CA ILE A 437 -13.44 6.36 -4.49
C ILE A 437 -11.96 6.03 -4.54
N GLN A 438 -11.63 4.74 -4.60
CA GLN A 438 -10.27 4.27 -4.78
C GLN A 438 -10.16 3.60 -6.14
N GLY A 439 -9.82 4.39 -7.17
CA GLY A 439 -9.70 3.90 -8.53
C GLY A 439 -8.36 3.22 -8.80
N ALA A 440 -8.37 2.19 -9.61
CA ALA A 440 -7.20 1.49 -10.13
C ALA A 440 -6.25 2.44 -10.88
N CYS A 441 -5.06 1.96 -11.16
CA CYS A 441 -4.10 2.61 -12.05
C CYS A 441 -3.38 1.54 -12.88
N GLN A 442 -3.55 1.61 -14.18
CA GLN A 442 -2.81 0.76 -15.10
C GLN A 442 -1.37 1.24 -15.23
N SER A 443 -0.51 0.37 -15.71
CA SER A 443 0.89 0.70 -15.98
C SER A 443 1.07 1.14 -17.42
N TYR A 444 1.93 2.13 -17.63
CA TYR A 444 2.17 2.70 -18.95
C TYR A 444 3.65 2.85 -19.23
N ARG A 445 4.01 2.78 -20.50
CA ARG A 445 5.38 2.89 -20.98
C ARG A 445 6.10 4.14 -20.47
N ALA A 446 5.41 5.28 -20.42
CA ALA A 446 5.96 6.55 -19.96
C ALA A 446 6.19 6.63 -18.44
N ASN A 447 5.43 5.88 -17.65
CA ASN A 447 5.47 5.92 -16.19
C ASN A 447 6.54 4.96 -15.64
N HIS A 448 7.62 5.51 -15.10
CA HIS A 448 8.77 4.71 -14.68
C HIS A 448 9.56 5.34 -13.54
N LEU A 449 10.45 4.54 -12.98
CA LEU A 449 11.42 4.93 -11.96
C LEU A 449 12.83 4.72 -12.53
N ASP A 450 13.72 5.71 -12.36
CA ASP A 450 15.14 5.60 -12.69
C ASP A 450 16.01 6.38 -11.70
N LEU A 451 17.33 6.44 -11.91
CA LEU A 451 18.22 7.25 -11.09
C LEU A 451 18.34 8.65 -11.66
N ASP A 452 18.26 9.67 -10.80
CA ASP A 452 18.44 11.05 -11.20
C ASP A 452 19.92 11.32 -11.51
N PRO A 453 20.26 11.88 -12.69
CA PRO A 453 21.64 12.15 -13.06
C PRO A 453 22.27 13.32 -12.30
N THR A 454 21.45 14.22 -11.74
CA THR A 454 21.88 15.47 -11.12
C THR A 454 21.84 15.43 -9.61
N TYR A 455 20.69 15.03 -9.05
CA TYR A 455 20.44 15.13 -7.62
C TYR A 455 20.90 13.90 -6.86
N ARG A 456 21.48 14.14 -5.67
CA ARG A 456 22.05 13.11 -4.80
C ARG A 456 21.53 13.25 -3.38
N ASP A 457 21.55 12.13 -2.63
CA ASP A 457 21.23 12.11 -1.21
C ASP A 457 22.40 12.62 -0.33
N ALA A 458 22.19 12.59 0.98
CA ALA A 458 23.20 12.99 1.97
C ALA A 458 24.47 12.13 1.95
N TYR A 459 24.46 10.99 1.28
CA TYR A 459 25.60 10.07 1.14
C TYR A 459 26.26 10.16 -0.24
N GLY A 460 25.84 11.10 -1.08
CA GLY A 460 26.37 11.31 -2.43
C GLY A 460 25.83 10.32 -3.48
N LEU A 461 24.84 9.50 -3.15
CA LEU A 461 24.24 8.53 -4.07
C LEU A 461 23.11 9.18 -4.89
N PRO A 462 22.93 8.82 -6.18
CA PRO A 462 21.84 9.33 -6.99
C PRO A 462 20.47 9.13 -6.32
N LEU A 463 19.62 10.17 -6.33
CA LEU A 463 18.24 10.04 -5.90
C LEU A 463 17.44 9.18 -6.90
N LEU A 464 16.38 8.54 -6.42
CA LEU A 464 15.40 7.94 -7.31
C LEU A 464 14.60 9.05 -8.00
N ARG A 465 14.41 8.93 -9.33
CA ARG A 465 13.58 9.83 -10.11
C ARG A 465 12.27 9.13 -10.49
N MET A 466 11.15 9.79 -10.22
CA MET A 466 9.82 9.35 -10.60
C MET A 466 9.35 10.17 -11.81
N THR A 467 9.03 9.48 -12.91
CA THR A 467 8.32 10.04 -14.05
C THR A 467 6.91 9.47 -14.05
N PHE A 468 5.88 10.32 -13.82
CA PHE A 468 4.51 9.84 -13.68
C PHE A 468 3.46 10.90 -14.03
N ASP A 469 2.48 10.50 -14.87
CA ASP A 469 1.23 11.20 -15.04
C ASP A 469 0.08 10.20 -15.22
N ARG A 470 -1.17 10.68 -15.07
CA ARG A 470 -2.36 9.86 -15.31
C ARG A 470 -2.79 9.97 -16.77
N PRO A 471 -2.85 8.86 -17.50
CA PRO A 471 -3.35 8.84 -18.86
C PRO A 471 -4.88 9.01 -18.93
N GLU A 472 -5.39 9.04 -20.16
CA GLU A 472 -6.80 9.24 -20.43
C GLU A 472 -7.72 8.16 -19.85
N ASN A 473 -7.27 6.92 -19.81
CA ASN A 473 -7.99 5.80 -19.18
C ASN A 473 -8.38 6.13 -17.73
N GLU A 474 -7.41 6.57 -16.91
CA GLU A 474 -7.60 6.89 -15.51
C GLU A 474 -8.49 8.15 -15.33
N HIS A 475 -8.40 9.11 -16.24
CA HIS A 475 -9.27 10.30 -16.23
C HIS A 475 -10.73 9.92 -16.52
N LYS A 476 -10.98 9.14 -17.59
CA LYS A 476 -12.33 8.65 -17.94
C LYS A 476 -12.93 7.81 -16.82
N MET A 477 -12.16 6.85 -16.31
CA MET A 477 -12.56 6.02 -15.17
C MET A 477 -12.92 6.88 -13.95
N SER A 478 -12.09 7.87 -13.61
CA SER A 478 -12.33 8.75 -12.47
C SER A 478 -13.62 9.56 -12.61
N VAL A 479 -13.88 10.13 -13.78
CA VAL A 479 -15.12 10.87 -14.06
C VAL A 479 -16.33 9.94 -13.90
N TRP A 480 -16.28 8.76 -14.52
CA TRP A 480 -17.37 7.80 -14.48
C TRP A 480 -17.68 7.32 -13.06
N LEU A 481 -16.67 6.88 -12.30
CA LEU A 481 -16.82 6.45 -10.90
C LEU A 481 -17.34 7.57 -10.00
N THR A 482 -16.85 8.80 -10.22
CA THR A 482 -17.29 9.95 -9.42
C THR A 482 -18.76 10.30 -9.70
N ASN A 483 -19.24 10.11 -10.95
CA ASN A 483 -20.64 10.26 -11.29
C ASN A 483 -21.50 9.18 -10.62
N LYS A 484 -21.04 7.92 -10.55
CA LYS A 484 -21.71 6.86 -9.79
C LYS A 484 -21.81 7.18 -8.30
N ALA A 485 -20.75 7.71 -7.71
CA ALA A 485 -20.80 8.20 -6.34
C ALA A 485 -21.75 9.38 -6.14
N ALA A 486 -21.87 10.27 -7.13
CA ALA A 486 -22.81 11.38 -7.10
C ALA A 486 -24.29 10.93 -7.22
N GLU A 487 -24.56 9.84 -7.96
CA GLU A 487 -25.89 9.20 -8.00
C GLU A 487 -26.31 8.72 -6.60
N ILE A 488 -25.41 8.02 -5.90
CA ILE A 488 -25.65 7.57 -4.51
C ILE A 488 -25.81 8.77 -3.57
N ALA A 489 -24.95 9.79 -3.72
CA ALA A 489 -25.04 11.01 -2.93
C ALA A 489 -26.40 11.71 -3.07
N LYS A 490 -26.94 11.81 -4.29
CA LYS A 490 -28.29 12.35 -4.55
C LYS A 490 -29.38 11.54 -3.84
N ALA A 491 -29.26 10.20 -3.83
CA ALA A 491 -30.22 9.34 -3.13
C ALA A 491 -30.18 9.50 -1.60
N ILE A 492 -29.04 9.94 -1.03
CA ILE A 492 -28.90 10.29 0.40
C ILE A 492 -29.60 11.63 0.71
N GLY A 493 -29.68 12.56 -0.25
CA GLY A 493 -30.38 13.83 -0.12
C GLY A 493 -29.62 14.93 0.65
N PRO A 494 -28.36 15.23 0.31
CA PRO A 494 -27.64 16.37 0.91
C PRO A 494 -28.20 17.70 0.42
N SER A 495 -28.03 18.76 1.23
CA SER A 495 -28.40 20.14 0.83
C SER A 495 -27.45 20.67 -0.26
N LYS A 496 -26.17 20.27 -0.20
CA LYS A 496 -25.14 20.63 -1.19
C LYS A 496 -24.16 19.46 -1.34
N MET A 497 -23.45 19.41 -2.47
CA MET A 497 -22.38 18.43 -2.67
C MET A 497 -21.23 19.00 -3.52
N ASN A 498 -20.02 18.53 -3.25
CA ASN A 498 -18.85 18.75 -4.10
C ASN A 498 -18.50 17.44 -4.80
N VAL A 499 -18.51 17.43 -6.12
CA VAL A 499 -18.08 16.30 -6.96
C VAL A 499 -16.67 16.60 -7.45
N THR A 500 -15.71 15.72 -7.16
CA THR A 500 -14.27 15.96 -7.38
C THR A 500 -13.62 14.76 -8.08
N PRO A 501 -13.78 14.63 -9.42
CA PRO A 501 -13.02 13.66 -10.21
C PRO A 501 -11.54 14.04 -10.27
N ARG A 502 -10.69 13.15 -10.75
CA ARG A 502 -9.27 13.40 -11.03
C ARG A 502 -9.05 13.45 -12.53
N THR A 503 -9.04 14.65 -13.06
CA THR A 503 -8.84 14.94 -14.50
C THR A 503 -7.65 15.87 -14.76
N GLU A 504 -7.08 16.43 -13.70
CA GLU A 504 -5.94 17.33 -13.82
C GLU A 504 -4.64 16.50 -13.91
N LYS A 505 -3.61 17.15 -14.50
CA LYS A 505 -2.23 16.68 -14.47
C LYS A 505 -1.85 16.26 -13.04
N TYR A 506 -1.16 15.14 -12.90
CA TYR A 506 -0.74 14.66 -11.59
C TYR A 506 0.18 15.67 -10.90
N THR A 507 -0.07 15.91 -9.64
CA THR A 507 0.80 16.71 -8.77
C THR A 507 1.19 15.93 -7.53
N ILE A 508 2.46 16.08 -7.16
CA ILE A 508 3.03 15.44 -5.96
C ILE A 508 2.65 16.18 -4.66
N VAL A 509 2.03 17.36 -4.75
CA VAL A 509 1.85 18.25 -3.58
C VAL A 509 0.75 17.80 -2.62
N PRO A 510 -0.53 17.61 -3.04
CA PRO A 510 -1.57 17.18 -2.10
C PRO A 510 -1.46 15.69 -1.81
N TYR A 511 -1.69 15.31 -0.55
CA TYR A 511 -1.77 13.90 -0.18
C TYR A 511 -2.95 13.21 -0.88
N GLN A 512 -2.71 12.03 -1.38
CA GLN A 512 -3.71 11.22 -2.08
C GLN A 512 -3.78 9.80 -1.47
N SER A 513 -2.70 9.03 -1.58
CA SER A 513 -2.54 7.72 -0.94
C SER A 513 -1.05 7.38 -0.86
N THR A 514 -0.67 6.34 -0.10
CA THR A 514 0.71 5.84 -0.10
C THR A 514 0.81 4.50 -0.86
N HIS A 515 -0.02 4.35 -1.89
CA HIS A 515 -0.18 3.11 -2.65
C HIS A 515 0.63 3.10 -3.94
N ASN A 516 1.94 3.33 -3.82
CA ASN A 516 2.88 3.22 -4.92
C ASN A 516 3.16 1.74 -5.22
N THR A 517 3.24 1.38 -6.50
CA THR A 517 3.46 0.00 -6.95
C THR A 517 4.40 -0.04 -8.15
N GLY A 518 4.92 -1.22 -8.45
CA GLY A 518 5.73 -1.44 -9.64
C GLY A 518 7.21 -1.09 -9.51
N GLY A 519 7.91 -1.12 -10.60
CA GLY A 519 9.36 -0.83 -10.69
C GLY A 519 10.26 -2.05 -10.50
N ALA A 520 9.77 -3.15 -9.89
CA ALA A 520 10.46 -4.44 -9.84
C ALA A 520 9.42 -5.56 -10.05
N VAL A 521 8.66 -5.44 -11.12
CA VAL A 521 7.42 -6.21 -11.33
C VAL A 521 7.64 -7.70 -11.47
N MET A 522 6.67 -8.46 -10.96
CA MET A 522 6.61 -9.91 -11.13
C MET A 522 5.94 -10.31 -12.43
N GLY A 523 6.26 -11.51 -12.89
CA GLY A 523 5.65 -12.09 -14.09
C GLY A 523 6.23 -13.46 -14.43
N ALA A 524 5.71 -14.05 -15.48
CA ALA A 524 6.16 -15.35 -15.98
C ALA A 524 7.34 -15.24 -16.98
N ASP A 525 7.58 -14.04 -17.52
CA ASP A 525 8.61 -13.81 -18.56
C ASP A 525 9.68 -12.84 -18.03
N PRO A 526 10.97 -13.26 -17.93
CA PRO A 526 12.08 -12.41 -17.51
C PRO A 526 12.34 -11.22 -18.45
N ALA A 527 11.86 -11.24 -19.70
CA ALA A 527 11.98 -10.11 -20.61
C ALA A 527 11.08 -8.92 -20.20
N THR A 528 10.02 -9.17 -19.45
CA THR A 528 9.03 -8.17 -19.04
C THR A 528 8.88 -8.03 -17.53
N SER A 529 9.58 -8.84 -16.72
CA SER A 529 9.51 -8.84 -15.27
C SER A 529 10.89 -8.91 -14.61
N ALA A 530 11.02 -8.30 -13.45
CA ALA A 530 12.24 -8.29 -12.64
C ALA A 530 12.35 -9.54 -11.74
N VAL A 531 11.21 -10.05 -11.33
CA VAL A 531 11.09 -11.21 -10.43
C VAL A 531 10.06 -12.20 -10.96
N ASN A 532 10.24 -13.48 -10.60
CA ASN A 532 9.28 -14.53 -10.90
C ASN A 532 8.07 -14.49 -9.93
N LYS A 533 7.13 -15.43 -10.09
CA LYS A 533 5.93 -15.51 -9.23
C LYS A 533 6.22 -15.74 -7.73
N TYR A 534 7.42 -16.15 -7.37
CA TYR A 534 7.88 -16.31 -5.98
C TYR A 534 8.64 -15.09 -5.47
N LEU A 535 8.61 -13.98 -6.20
CA LEU A 535 9.33 -12.72 -5.93
C LEU A 535 10.85 -12.88 -5.90
N GLN A 536 11.38 -13.94 -6.50
CA GLN A 536 12.80 -14.17 -6.68
C GLN A 536 13.32 -13.43 -7.91
N SER A 537 14.41 -12.72 -7.79
CA SER A 537 15.07 -12.06 -8.93
C SER A 537 15.49 -13.08 -9.98
N TRP A 538 15.17 -12.78 -11.25
CA TRP A 538 15.61 -13.59 -12.38
C TRP A 538 17.14 -13.57 -12.56
N ASP A 539 17.77 -12.42 -12.32
CA ASP A 539 19.21 -12.23 -12.55
C ASP A 539 20.07 -12.70 -11.40
N VAL A 540 19.59 -12.59 -10.15
CA VAL A 540 20.34 -12.89 -8.91
C VAL A 540 19.46 -13.77 -8.01
N PRO A 541 19.50 -15.10 -8.18
CA PRO A 541 18.54 -16.03 -7.55
C PRO A 541 18.52 -16.07 -6.01
N ASN A 542 19.52 -15.52 -5.34
CA ASN A 542 19.53 -15.40 -3.88
C ASN A 542 19.07 -14.00 -3.40
N VAL A 543 18.44 -13.22 -4.26
CA VAL A 543 17.76 -11.97 -3.93
C VAL A 543 16.25 -12.13 -4.16
N PHE A 544 15.46 -11.85 -3.13
CA PHE A 544 14.00 -11.76 -3.23
C PHE A 544 13.55 -10.32 -3.01
N VAL A 545 12.65 -9.82 -3.86
CA VAL A 545 12.16 -8.44 -3.81
C VAL A 545 10.69 -8.47 -3.44
N VAL A 546 10.40 -8.27 -2.16
CA VAL A 546 9.07 -8.49 -1.60
C VAL A 546 8.38 -7.18 -1.26
N GLY A 547 7.13 -7.05 -1.71
CA GLY A 547 6.29 -5.88 -1.49
C GLY A 547 5.62 -5.39 -2.77
N ALA A 548 4.98 -4.23 -2.69
CA ALA A 548 4.23 -3.66 -3.81
C ALA A 548 5.09 -3.23 -5.01
N SER A 549 6.43 -3.22 -4.88
CA SER A 549 7.33 -3.05 -6.03
C SER A 549 7.19 -4.17 -7.08
N ALA A 550 6.67 -5.33 -6.65
CA ALA A 550 6.44 -6.47 -7.55
C ALA A 550 5.11 -6.40 -8.33
N PHE A 551 4.23 -5.46 -8.05
CA PHE A 551 2.92 -5.37 -8.71
C PHE A 551 3.07 -4.87 -10.15
N PRO A 552 2.57 -5.60 -11.16
CA PRO A 552 2.61 -5.15 -12.57
C PRO A 552 1.74 -3.93 -12.85
N GLN A 553 0.64 -3.74 -12.11
CA GLN A 553 -0.28 -2.60 -12.08
C GLN A 553 -0.93 -2.54 -10.70
N ASN A 554 -1.67 -1.44 -10.42
CA ASN A 554 -2.36 -1.30 -9.14
C ASN A 554 -3.88 -1.45 -9.32
N GLY A 555 -4.48 -2.38 -8.58
CA GLY A 555 -5.93 -2.59 -8.57
C GLY A 555 -6.71 -1.47 -7.87
N GLY A 556 -8.04 -1.56 -7.92
CA GLY A 556 -8.96 -0.63 -7.28
C GLY A 556 -9.05 -0.76 -5.75
N TYR A 557 -8.05 -1.36 -5.11
CA TYR A 557 -8.01 -1.61 -3.67
C TYR A 557 -6.73 -1.10 -3.00
N ASN A 558 -6.77 -0.95 -1.66
CA ASN A 558 -5.54 -0.75 -0.88
C ASN A 558 -4.65 -1.99 -0.99
N PRO A 559 -3.35 -1.87 -1.31
CA PRO A 559 -2.52 -3.01 -1.72
C PRO A 559 -2.07 -3.92 -0.58
N THR A 560 -2.25 -3.53 0.69
CA THR A 560 -1.61 -4.18 1.85
C THR A 560 -1.95 -5.66 1.98
N GLY A 561 -3.22 -6.07 1.77
CA GLY A 561 -3.61 -7.48 1.83
C GLY A 561 -2.88 -8.34 0.78
N THR A 562 -2.78 -7.83 -0.44
CA THR A 562 -2.07 -8.52 -1.53
C THR A 562 -0.56 -8.55 -1.29
N VAL A 563 0.05 -7.49 -0.72
CA VAL A 563 1.45 -7.53 -0.26
C VAL A 563 1.65 -8.63 0.77
N GLY A 564 0.72 -8.79 1.71
CA GLY A 564 0.76 -9.84 2.73
C GLY A 564 0.69 -11.25 2.11
N ALA A 565 -0.25 -11.48 1.20
CA ALA A 565 -0.39 -12.75 0.51
C ALA A 565 0.88 -13.13 -0.28
N LEU A 566 1.40 -12.21 -1.07
CA LEU A 566 2.66 -12.42 -1.81
C LEU A 566 3.85 -12.66 -0.89
N THR A 567 3.89 -12.03 0.29
CA THR A 567 4.93 -12.30 1.30
C THR A 567 4.88 -13.75 1.76
N PHE A 568 3.70 -14.27 2.06
CA PHE A 568 3.53 -15.67 2.47
C PHE A 568 3.75 -16.66 1.33
N GLN A 569 3.39 -16.31 0.09
CA GLN A 569 3.70 -17.14 -1.08
C GLN A 569 5.23 -17.27 -1.29
N ALA A 570 5.95 -16.14 -1.28
CA ALA A 570 7.40 -16.14 -1.39
C ALA A 570 8.07 -16.94 -0.26
N LEU A 571 7.60 -16.75 0.98
CA LEU A 571 8.05 -17.49 2.15
C LEU A 571 7.83 -19.01 2.01
N ALA A 572 6.64 -19.42 1.54
CA ALA A 572 6.35 -20.84 1.31
C ALA A 572 7.32 -21.44 0.29
N ALA A 573 7.57 -20.74 -0.81
CA ALA A 573 8.56 -21.18 -1.81
C ALA A 573 9.99 -21.21 -1.25
N MET A 574 10.39 -20.22 -0.44
CA MET A 574 11.69 -20.23 0.24
C MET A 574 11.83 -21.47 1.12
N LYS A 575 10.89 -21.73 2.05
CA LYS A 575 10.96 -22.83 3.02
C LYS A 575 10.87 -24.21 2.36
N THR A 576 10.00 -24.38 1.38
CA THR A 576 9.71 -25.71 0.79
C THR A 576 10.65 -26.08 -0.34
N ARG A 577 11.24 -25.11 -1.03
CA ARG A 577 12.02 -25.32 -2.26
C ARG A 577 13.43 -24.71 -2.14
N TYR A 578 13.56 -23.38 -1.97
CA TYR A 578 14.83 -22.67 -2.04
C TYR A 578 15.83 -23.14 -0.96
N LEU A 579 15.42 -23.21 0.32
CA LEU A 579 16.30 -23.63 1.40
C LEU A 579 16.75 -25.09 1.29
N LYS A 580 15.95 -25.94 0.61
CA LYS A 580 16.35 -27.33 0.35
C LYS A 580 17.35 -27.45 -0.79
N LYS A 581 17.24 -26.59 -1.80
CA LYS A 581 18.11 -26.55 -2.98
C LYS A 581 18.22 -25.10 -3.46
N PRO A 582 19.19 -24.33 -2.94
CA PRO A 582 19.40 -22.94 -3.37
C PRO A 582 19.66 -22.84 -4.88
N GLY A 583 18.95 -21.91 -5.54
CA GLY A 583 19.03 -21.69 -6.98
C GLY A 583 17.75 -21.05 -7.53
N PRO A 584 17.64 -20.92 -8.87
CA PRO A 584 16.44 -20.41 -9.50
C PRO A 584 15.20 -21.29 -9.19
N LEU A 585 14.12 -20.64 -8.79
CA LEU A 585 12.81 -21.26 -8.60
C LEU A 585 12.06 -21.18 -9.93
N ALA A 586 11.79 -22.32 -10.56
CA ALA A 586 10.99 -22.42 -11.78
C ALA A 586 9.48 -22.50 -11.48
#